data_2df510a428ee463273306e4c62c61733
#
_entry.id   2df510a428ee463273306e4c62c61733
#
_cell.length_a   1.000
_cell.length_b   1.000
_cell.length_c   1.000
_cell.angle_alpha   90.00
_cell.angle_beta   90.00
_cell.angle_gamma   90.00
#
_symmetry.space_group_name_H-M   'P 1'
#
loop_
_entity.id
_entity.type
_entity.pdbx_description
1 polymer ?
#
loop_
_entity_poly.entity_id
_entity_poly.type
_entity_poly.pdbx_seq_one_letter_code
_entity_poly.pdbx_strand_id
1 'polypeptide(L)'
;MHIIYATYQFFPDSRSNTYQSINTIKQFKKRNIDSVLLYPERKHSQEDIKSHYDLDFSPTYEALPHTKFFKYQFGFLNRFIYIFLHMRFGFRLKKYVRKYKRDNTIIYTRSPIILYCLRSLDIPFVYESHQYTRLTKTLITSFWSKNKKLLVITTTPHLQDYFIDLDIPENNVVYLESSYNEEYFINQEQQKASSRQKVITFGGSLKIMDESKDVEKIIEAFSELIKNDDSLDAVFHIYTANEREFNYLNNFVSNSSFGDEIVVSPRISQEQYINKLYNSDIGIVALPDTYHVNNFSSSLKYFEYIRAGLVILASDVKANSRFPYPNTVFYNPNMSNIQTALEDALKLSENKIDYDVKNITQYSHQNRISSILDKMYSLDFIARPEGLEPSTP
;
A
#
# COMPACT_ATOMS: atom_id res chain seq x y z
N MET A 1 -11.58 19.14 15.31
CA MET A 1 -11.12 17.72 15.28
C MET A 1 -9.62 17.68 15.41
N HIS A 2 -9.09 16.78 16.25
CA HIS A 2 -7.65 16.53 16.42
C HIS A 2 -7.37 15.04 16.24
N ILE A 3 -6.54 14.67 15.27
CA ILE A 3 -6.20 13.28 14.99
C ILE A 3 -4.78 12.99 15.48
N ILE A 4 -4.62 12.00 16.33
CA ILE A 4 -3.33 11.44 16.71
C ILE A 4 -3.10 10.18 15.85
N TYR A 5 -2.24 10.29 14.82
CA TYR A 5 -1.81 9.14 14.04
C TYR A 5 -0.68 8.43 14.77
N ALA A 6 -0.98 7.30 15.39
CA ALA A 6 -0.07 6.57 16.24
C ALA A 6 0.44 5.30 15.55
N THR A 7 1.76 5.16 15.39
CA THR A 7 2.36 4.03 14.71
C THR A 7 3.63 3.53 15.38
N TYR A 8 3.94 2.24 15.23
CA TYR A 8 5.21 1.64 15.64
C TYR A 8 6.18 1.49 14.46
N GLN A 9 6.14 2.43 13.55
CA GLN A 9 7.07 2.53 12.43
C GLN A 9 8.12 3.59 12.74
N PHE A 10 9.32 3.38 12.24
CA PHE A 10 10.39 4.38 12.37
C PHE A 10 10.37 5.31 11.15
N PHE A 11 10.56 6.60 11.36
CA PHE A 11 10.62 7.61 10.32
C PHE A 11 11.95 8.35 10.36
N PRO A 12 12.47 8.74 9.16
CA PRO A 12 12.01 8.38 7.83
C PRO A 12 12.35 6.94 7.45
N ASP A 13 11.56 6.33 6.55
CA ASP A 13 11.80 4.98 6.04
C ASP A 13 11.16 4.86 4.65
N SER A 14 11.80 4.12 3.76
CA SER A 14 11.38 3.97 2.36
C SER A 14 10.35 2.86 2.11
N ARG A 15 9.79 2.25 3.15
CA ARG A 15 8.77 1.20 3.00
C ARG A 15 7.42 1.79 2.59
N SER A 16 6.65 1.07 1.79
CA SER A 16 5.32 1.51 1.31
C SER A 16 4.35 1.87 2.45
N ASN A 17 4.44 1.17 3.58
CA ASN A 17 3.56 1.46 4.72
C ASN A 17 3.88 2.79 5.41
N THR A 18 5.13 3.28 5.40
CA THR A 18 5.47 4.61 5.92
C THR A 18 5.02 5.70 4.95
N TYR A 19 5.17 5.49 3.64
CA TYR A 19 4.59 6.38 2.62
C TYR A 19 3.08 6.51 2.76
N GLN A 20 2.36 5.41 2.97
CA GLN A 20 0.91 5.46 3.20
C GLN A 20 0.54 6.24 4.46
N SER A 21 1.32 6.11 5.54
CA SER A 21 1.09 6.89 6.77
C SER A 21 1.28 8.39 6.52
N ILE A 22 2.33 8.77 5.80
CA ILE A 22 2.61 10.16 5.42
C ILE A 22 1.52 10.70 4.49
N ASN A 23 1.10 9.94 3.48
CA ASN A 23 0.02 10.33 2.58
C ASN A 23 -1.29 10.54 3.34
N THR A 24 -1.59 9.73 4.37
CA THR A 24 -2.76 9.92 5.23
C THR A 24 -2.67 11.27 5.99
N ILE A 25 -1.51 11.59 6.58
CA ILE A 25 -1.28 12.88 7.24
C ILE A 25 -1.40 14.04 6.25
N LYS A 26 -0.86 13.88 5.04
CA LYS A 26 -0.97 14.88 3.96
C LYS A 26 -2.43 15.17 3.62
N GLN A 27 -3.26 14.14 3.51
CA GLN A 27 -4.69 14.29 3.25
C GLN A 27 -5.46 14.95 4.42
N PHE A 28 -5.06 14.69 5.66
CA PHE A 28 -5.63 15.41 6.82
C PHE A 28 -5.26 16.90 6.76
N LYS A 29 -4.01 17.23 6.46
CA LYS A 29 -3.55 18.60 6.33
C LYS A 29 -4.29 19.37 5.24
N LYS A 30 -4.50 18.76 4.06
CA LYS A 30 -5.26 19.38 2.95
C LYS A 30 -6.71 19.72 3.33
N ARG A 31 -7.28 18.99 4.28
CA ARG A 31 -8.64 19.23 4.80
C ARG A 31 -8.67 20.10 6.05
N ASN A 32 -7.57 20.78 6.38
CA ASN A 32 -7.42 21.58 7.59
C ASN A 32 -7.73 20.81 8.89
N ILE A 33 -7.48 19.49 8.88
CA ILE A 33 -7.61 18.66 10.06
C ILE A 33 -6.31 18.74 10.85
N ASP A 34 -6.41 19.17 12.10
CA ASP A 34 -5.28 19.17 13.03
C ASP A 34 -4.85 17.74 13.32
N SER A 35 -3.62 17.41 12.97
CA SER A 35 -3.10 16.05 13.11
C SER A 35 -1.65 16.03 13.56
N VAL A 36 -1.31 15.02 14.36
CA VAL A 36 0.05 14.78 14.85
C VAL A 36 0.44 13.33 14.61
N LEU A 37 1.62 13.11 14.02
CA LEU A 37 2.22 11.79 13.84
C LEU A 37 3.06 11.44 15.07
N LEU A 38 2.68 10.37 15.78
CA LEU A 38 3.44 9.85 16.94
C LEU A 38 4.10 8.51 16.58
N TYR A 39 5.42 8.43 16.73
CA TYR A 39 6.21 7.27 16.38
C TYR A 39 7.37 7.05 17.35
N PRO A 40 8.00 5.84 17.38
CA PRO A 40 9.15 5.57 18.24
C PRO A 40 10.38 6.33 17.75
N GLU A 41 11.08 6.96 18.68
CA GLU A 41 12.29 7.74 18.43
C GLU A 41 13.40 6.90 17.77
N ARG A 42 14.01 7.45 16.71
CA ARG A 42 15.23 6.97 16.08
C ARG A 42 16.26 8.10 16.06
N LYS A 43 17.55 7.78 16.01
CA LYS A 43 18.66 8.76 16.07
C LYS A 43 18.74 9.78 14.90
N HIS A 44 17.73 9.91 14.07
CA HIS A 44 17.74 10.85 12.94
C HIS A 44 17.01 12.15 13.28
N SER A 45 17.45 13.24 12.67
CA SER A 45 16.90 14.57 12.90
C SER A 45 15.49 14.72 12.33
N GLN A 46 14.72 15.65 12.87
CA GLN A 46 13.36 15.94 12.44
C GLN A 46 13.30 16.52 11.01
N GLU A 47 14.35 17.18 10.55
CA GLU A 47 14.46 17.74 9.20
C GLU A 47 14.39 16.68 8.10
N ASP A 48 14.78 15.45 8.40
CA ASP A 48 14.83 14.36 7.42
C ASP A 48 13.46 13.90 6.94
N ILE A 49 12.37 14.04 7.72
CA ILE A 49 11.03 13.59 7.33
C ILE A 49 10.49 14.42 6.17
N LYS A 50 10.60 15.74 6.26
CA LYS A 50 10.08 16.64 5.21
C LYS A 50 10.80 16.42 3.89
N SER A 51 12.13 16.38 3.91
CA SER A 51 12.96 16.20 2.71
C SER A 51 12.85 14.77 2.15
N HIS A 52 12.80 13.75 3.03
CA HIS A 52 12.73 12.36 2.60
C HIS A 52 11.44 12.01 1.84
N TYR A 53 10.31 12.64 2.21
CA TYR A 53 9.01 12.40 1.60
C TYR A 53 8.56 13.53 0.66
N ASP A 54 9.43 14.48 0.37
CA ASP A 54 9.15 15.63 -0.50
C ASP A 54 7.84 16.34 -0.16
N LEU A 55 7.73 16.79 1.10
CA LEU A 55 6.52 17.41 1.60
C LEU A 55 6.57 18.94 1.38
N ASP A 56 5.51 19.49 0.80
CA ASP A 56 5.28 20.92 0.63
C ASP A 56 4.93 21.64 1.95
N PHE A 57 4.71 20.90 3.04
CA PHE A 57 4.40 21.40 4.37
C PHE A 57 5.27 20.71 5.44
N SER A 58 5.31 21.30 6.62
CA SER A 58 5.93 20.68 7.79
C SER A 58 4.84 19.92 8.57
N PRO A 59 4.83 18.57 8.55
CA PRO A 59 3.87 17.81 9.35
C PRO A 59 4.17 17.99 10.83
N THR A 60 3.12 18.07 11.65
CA THR A 60 3.30 17.98 13.09
C THR A 60 3.62 16.54 13.46
N TYR A 61 4.78 16.30 14.05
CA TYR A 61 5.19 14.96 14.48
C TYR A 61 5.97 15.01 15.79
N GLU A 62 5.93 13.93 16.53
CA GLU A 62 6.72 13.77 17.76
C GLU A 62 7.24 12.33 17.87
N ALA A 63 8.55 12.23 18.03
CA ALA A 63 9.22 10.96 18.29
C ALA A 63 9.18 10.69 19.81
N LEU A 64 8.51 9.63 20.20
CA LEU A 64 8.46 9.24 21.61
C LEU A 64 9.68 8.38 21.99
N PRO A 65 10.27 8.60 23.18
CA PRO A 65 11.43 7.83 23.62
C PRO A 65 11.24 6.33 23.47
N HIS A 66 12.17 5.67 22.79
CA HIS A 66 12.11 4.25 22.51
C HIS A 66 13.41 3.56 22.91
N THR A 67 13.31 2.35 23.44
CA THR A 67 14.49 1.55 23.77
C THR A 67 15.05 0.96 22.47
N LYS A 68 16.33 1.21 22.20
CA LYS A 68 17.00 0.63 21.03
C LYS A 68 16.87 -0.89 21.07
N PHE A 69 16.38 -1.45 19.99
CA PHE A 69 16.40 -2.89 19.76
C PHE A 69 17.67 -3.23 18.99
N PHE A 70 18.57 -3.96 19.62
CA PHE A 70 19.61 -4.66 18.90
C PHE A 70 18.95 -5.89 18.26
N LYS A 71 19.08 -6.06 16.94
CA LYS A 71 18.74 -7.32 16.27
C LYS A 71 19.64 -8.41 16.82
N TYR A 72 19.22 -9.04 17.89
CA TYR A 72 19.82 -10.29 18.32
C TYR A 72 19.33 -11.38 17.36
N GLN A 73 20.24 -12.27 16.95
CA GLN A 73 19.93 -13.41 16.08
C GLN A 73 19.21 -14.55 16.83
N PHE A 74 18.25 -14.22 17.71
CA PHE A 74 17.56 -15.18 18.56
C PHE A 74 16.17 -15.53 18.00
N GLY A 75 16.10 -16.07 16.79
CA GLY A 75 14.92 -16.72 16.21
C GLY A 75 13.55 -16.33 16.83
N PHE A 76 12.91 -17.23 17.57
CA PHE A 76 11.59 -16.99 18.16
C PHE A 76 11.56 -15.91 19.27
N LEU A 77 12.65 -15.68 19.99
CA LEU A 77 12.75 -14.65 21.03
C LEU A 77 12.59 -13.24 20.45
N ASN A 78 13.01 -13.02 19.20
CA ASN A 78 12.85 -11.72 18.54
C ASN A 78 11.37 -11.29 18.48
N ARG A 79 10.45 -12.25 18.31
CA ARG A 79 9.01 -11.95 18.27
C ARG A 79 8.49 -11.48 19.63
N PHE A 80 8.91 -12.12 20.72
CA PHE A 80 8.51 -11.71 22.08
C PHE A 80 9.09 -10.35 22.44
N ILE A 81 10.36 -10.12 22.16
CA ILE A 81 11.03 -8.84 22.40
C ILE A 81 10.35 -7.72 21.60
N TYR A 82 10.02 -7.98 20.32
CA TYR A 82 9.29 -7.04 19.49
C TYR A 82 7.93 -6.66 20.11
N ILE A 83 7.13 -7.66 20.52
CA ILE A 83 5.83 -7.43 21.17
C ILE A 83 6.00 -6.64 22.46
N PHE A 84 6.97 -7.00 23.30
CA PHE A 84 7.25 -6.32 24.55
C PHE A 84 7.63 -4.83 24.35
N LEU A 85 8.54 -4.56 23.43
CA LEU A 85 8.96 -3.20 23.11
C LEU A 85 7.82 -2.38 22.51
N HIS A 86 7.01 -3.00 21.67
CA HIS A 86 5.83 -2.38 21.10
C HIS A 86 4.78 -2.04 22.16
N MET A 87 4.52 -2.94 23.11
CA MET A 87 3.65 -2.67 24.26
C MET A 87 4.21 -1.54 25.15
N ARG A 88 5.52 -1.54 25.43
CA ARG A 88 6.17 -0.47 26.18
C ARG A 88 5.99 0.89 25.49
N PHE A 89 6.13 0.95 24.18
CA PHE A 89 5.83 2.13 23.40
C PHE A 89 4.35 2.52 23.52
N GLY A 90 3.43 1.57 23.38
CA GLY A 90 1.99 1.79 23.50
C GLY A 90 1.60 2.38 24.89
N PHE A 91 2.22 1.95 25.98
CA PHE A 91 1.98 2.54 27.31
C PHE A 91 2.57 3.94 27.46
N ARG A 92 3.70 4.26 26.83
CA ARG A 92 4.22 5.64 26.78
C ARG A 92 3.29 6.53 25.97
N LEU A 93 2.82 6.05 24.84
CA LEU A 93 1.81 6.73 24.03
C LEU A 93 0.53 7.00 24.83
N LYS A 94 0.07 6.05 25.65
CA LYS A 94 -1.07 6.25 26.54
C LYS A 94 -0.87 7.41 27.52
N LYS A 95 0.35 7.51 28.11
CA LYS A 95 0.70 8.62 29.01
C LYS A 95 0.69 9.94 28.26
N TYR A 96 1.23 9.96 27.04
CA TYR A 96 1.23 11.13 26.17
C TYR A 96 -0.20 11.59 25.86
N VAL A 97 -1.04 10.67 25.33
CA VAL A 97 -2.42 10.98 24.98
C VAL A 97 -3.20 11.51 26.18
N ARG A 98 -3.05 10.93 27.37
CA ARG A 98 -3.71 11.43 28.59
C ARG A 98 -3.34 12.87 28.93
N LYS A 99 -2.11 13.27 28.63
CA LYS A 99 -1.60 14.62 28.94
C LYS A 99 -2.04 15.64 27.89
N TYR A 100 -2.09 15.26 26.61
CA TYR A 100 -2.24 16.18 25.48
C TYR A 100 -3.54 16.00 24.69
N LYS A 101 -4.42 15.05 25.07
CA LYS A 101 -5.71 14.91 24.41
C LYS A 101 -6.54 16.18 24.54
N ARG A 102 -7.26 16.52 23.50
CA ARG A 102 -8.29 17.58 23.43
C ARG A 102 -9.67 16.93 23.37
N ASP A 103 -10.74 17.69 23.56
CA ASP A 103 -12.10 17.16 23.63
C ASP A 103 -12.49 16.33 22.40
N ASN A 104 -12.08 16.74 21.20
CA ASN A 104 -12.38 16.04 19.95
C ASN A 104 -11.16 15.25 19.41
N THR A 105 -10.45 14.56 20.30
CA THR A 105 -9.28 13.75 19.92
C THR A 105 -9.71 12.36 19.45
N ILE A 106 -9.18 11.93 18.30
CA ILE A 106 -9.32 10.59 17.72
C ILE A 106 -7.95 9.98 17.57
N ILE A 107 -7.82 8.68 17.89
CA ILE A 107 -6.60 7.91 17.62
C ILE A 107 -6.77 7.16 16.31
N TYR A 108 -5.88 7.39 15.36
CA TYR A 108 -5.74 6.59 14.15
C TYR A 108 -4.51 5.69 14.28
N THR A 109 -4.67 4.38 14.09
CA THR A 109 -3.54 3.45 14.19
C THR A 109 -3.71 2.24 13.27
N ARG A 110 -2.57 1.67 12.83
CA ARG A 110 -2.49 0.39 12.09
C ARG A 110 -1.95 -0.74 12.97
N SER A 111 -1.80 -0.48 14.28
CA SER A 111 -1.23 -1.44 15.22
C SER A 111 -2.26 -1.94 16.23
N PRO A 112 -2.59 -3.25 16.22
CA PRO A 112 -3.48 -3.82 17.22
C PRO A 112 -2.88 -3.77 18.64
N ILE A 113 -1.55 -3.76 18.77
CA ILE A 113 -0.87 -3.65 20.07
C ILE A 113 -1.05 -2.24 20.65
N ILE A 114 -0.90 -1.19 19.84
CA ILE A 114 -1.18 0.20 20.26
C ILE A 114 -2.65 0.31 20.70
N LEU A 115 -3.57 -0.17 19.87
CA LEU A 115 -4.99 -0.17 20.17
C LEU A 115 -5.27 -0.82 21.54
N TYR A 116 -4.73 -2.02 21.76
CA TYR A 116 -4.85 -2.73 23.05
C TYR A 116 -4.32 -1.91 24.24
N CYS A 117 -3.15 -1.29 24.11
CA CYS A 117 -2.56 -0.47 25.19
C CYS A 117 -3.43 0.74 25.54
N LEU A 118 -4.15 1.29 24.56
CA LEU A 118 -4.98 2.48 24.72
C LEU A 118 -6.45 2.20 25.06
N ARG A 119 -6.88 0.95 25.13
CA ARG A 119 -8.29 0.52 25.25
C ARG A 119 -9.08 1.11 26.43
N SER A 120 -8.40 1.61 27.47
CA SER A 120 -9.03 2.22 28.63
C SER A 120 -9.17 3.77 28.52
N LEU A 121 -8.84 4.35 27.37
CA LEU A 121 -9.10 5.75 27.09
C LEU A 121 -10.53 5.86 26.50
N ASP A 122 -11.33 6.72 27.09
CA ASP A 122 -12.67 7.00 26.56
C ASP A 122 -12.58 8.05 25.44
N ILE A 123 -12.08 7.64 24.29
CA ILE A 123 -11.99 8.43 23.06
C ILE A 123 -12.25 7.52 21.86
N PRO A 124 -12.65 8.05 20.70
CA PRO A 124 -12.81 7.28 19.47
C PRO A 124 -11.47 6.78 18.88
N PHE A 125 -11.54 5.63 18.22
CA PHE A 125 -10.40 5.01 17.54
C PHE A 125 -10.75 4.64 16.11
N VAL A 126 -9.79 4.85 15.21
CA VAL A 126 -9.78 4.30 13.86
C VAL A 126 -8.63 3.30 13.78
N TYR A 127 -8.96 2.06 13.47
CA TYR A 127 -8.00 0.98 13.30
C TYR A 127 -7.98 0.51 11.84
N GLU A 128 -6.87 0.70 11.15
CA GLU A 128 -6.68 0.23 9.79
C GLU A 128 -5.95 -1.11 9.76
N SER A 129 -6.64 -2.17 9.34
CA SER A 129 -6.14 -3.53 9.29
C SER A 129 -5.74 -3.96 7.89
N HIS A 130 -4.50 -4.48 7.77
CA HIS A 130 -3.96 -5.03 6.52
C HIS A 130 -3.66 -6.54 6.62
N GLN A 131 -3.86 -7.12 7.79
CA GLN A 131 -3.61 -8.54 8.01
C GLN A 131 -4.31 -9.02 9.27
N TYR A 132 -4.48 -10.32 9.35
CA TYR A 132 -5.03 -11.00 10.51
C TYR A 132 -4.04 -12.02 11.08
N THR A 133 -3.97 -12.08 12.40
CA THR A 133 -3.25 -13.10 13.14
C THR A 133 -4.03 -13.46 14.40
N ARG A 134 -3.75 -14.64 15.01
CA ARG A 134 -4.35 -15.02 16.31
C ARG A 134 -4.12 -13.95 17.39
N LEU A 135 -2.94 -13.30 17.36
CA LEU A 135 -2.65 -12.20 18.27
C LEU A 135 -3.56 -10.99 18.00
N THR A 136 -3.78 -10.64 16.74
CA THR A 136 -4.71 -9.57 16.35
C THR A 136 -6.10 -9.85 16.91
N LYS A 137 -6.62 -11.08 16.76
CA LYS A 137 -7.91 -11.49 17.34
C LYS A 137 -7.98 -11.15 18.82
N THR A 138 -7.07 -11.68 19.61
CA THR A 138 -7.05 -11.51 21.07
C THR A 138 -6.99 -10.03 21.48
N LEU A 139 -6.15 -9.25 20.82
CA LEU A 139 -5.97 -7.83 21.14
C LEU A 139 -7.22 -6.99 20.77
N ILE A 140 -7.83 -7.26 19.62
CA ILE A 140 -9.03 -6.54 19.15
C ILE A 140 -10.24 -6.92 20.00
N THR A 141 -10.47 -8.21 20.28
CA THR A 141 -11.55 -8.64 21.17
C THR A 141 -11.41 -8.02 22.56
N SER A 142 -10.18 -7.99 23.11
CA SER A 142 -9.91 -7.34 24.40
C SER A 142 -10.09 -5.81 24.33
N PHE A 143 -9.82 -5.18 23.19
CA PHE A 143 -10.12 -3.76 22.99
C PHE A 143 -11.64 -3.56 22.97
N TRP A 144 -12.36 -4.30 22.12
CA TRP A 144 -13.80 -4.17 21.91
C TRP A 144 -14.61 -4.43 23.18
N SER A 145 -14.13 -5.31 24.06
CA SER A 145 -14.76 -5.54 25.37
C SER A 145 -14.71 -4.33 26.31
N LYS A 146 -13.79 -3.39 26.10
CA LYS A 146 -13.53 -2.23 26.97
C LYS A 146 -13.92 -0.90 26.35
N ASN A 147 -13.87 -0.78 25.02
CA ASN A 147 -14.15 0.45 24.30
C ASN A 147 -14.93 0.14 23.03
N LYS A 148 -16.14 0.70 22.93
CA LYS A 148 -17.04 0.52 21.78
C LYS A 148 -16.90 1.62 20.72
N LYS A 149 -16.06 2.64 20.96
CA LYS A 149 -15.80 3.74 20.03
C LYS A 149 -14.67 3.35 19.05
N LEU A 150 -14.93 2.36 18.20
CA LEU A 150 -13.97 1.80 17.25
C LEU A 150 -14.56 1.79 15.84
N LEU A 151 -13.87 2.39 14.89
CA LEU A 151 -14.05 2.19 13.45
C LEU A 151 -12.89 1.32 12.95
N VAL A 152 -13.22 0.19 12.32
CA VAL A 152 -12.25 -0.69 11.67
C VAL A 152 -12.29 -0.45 10.17
N ILE A 153 -11.11 -0.21 9.59
CA ILE A 153 -10.92 -0.08 8.14
C ILE A 153 -10.16 -1.34 7.67
N THR A 154 -10.73 -2.04 6.72
CA THR A 154 -10.15 -3.25 6.14
C THR A 154 -9.79 -3.03 4.69
N THR A 155 -8.75 -3.71 4.21
CA THR A 155 -8.28 -3.58 2.83
C THR A 155 -8.76 -4.71 1.91
N THR A 156 -9.51 -5.66 2.46
CA THR A 156 -10.12 -6.75 1.69
C THR A 156 -11.48 -7.12 2.28
N PRO A 157 -12.41 -7.67 1.46
CA PRO A 157 -13.69 -8.17 1.96
C PRO A 157 -13.51 -9.25 3.02
N HIS A 158 -12.55 -10.17 2.84
CA HIS A 158 -12.27 -11.24 3.82
C HIS A 158 -11.87 -10.70 5.20
N LEU A 159 -11.11 -9.58 5.24
CA LEU A 159 -10.83 -8.91 6.52
C LEU A 159 -12.08 -8.26 7.11
N GLN A 160 -12.98 -7.73 6.28
CA GLN A 160 -14.25 -7.17 6.74
C GLN A 160 -15.09 -8.23 7.44
N ASP A 161 -15.36 -9.35 6.76
CA ASP A 161 -16.11 -10.49 7.31
C ASP A 161 -15.50 -10.96 8.63
N TYR A 162 -14.17 -11.05 8.64
CA TYR A 162 -13.43 -11.47 9.80
C TYR A 162 -13.67 -10.57 11.04
N PHE A 163 -13.72 -9.23 10.88
CA PHE A 163 -13.97 -8.32 12.01
C PHE A 163 -15.44 -8.34 12.45
N ILE A 164 -16.37 -8.57 11.52
CA ILE A 164 -17.79 -8.78 11.82
C ILE A 164 -17.96 -10.05 12.67
N ASP A 165 -17.24 -11.14 12.33
CA ASP A 165 -17.22 -12.39 13.09
C ASP A 165 -16.61 -12.24 14.51
N LEU A 166 -15.97 -11.11 14.83
CA LEU A 166 -15.53 -10.76 16.18
C LEU A 166 -16.57 -9.97 16.99
N ASP A 167 -17.83 -10.00 16.59
CA ASP A 167 -18.94 -9.24 17.19
C ASP A 167 -18.75 -7.71 17.12
N ILE A 168 -17.94 -7.21 16.17
CA ILE A 168 -17.89 -5.79 15.87
C ILE A 168 -19.05 -5.49 14.91
N PRO A 169 -19.94 -4.56 15.23
CA PRO A 169 -21.07 -4.25 14.36
C PRO A 169 -20.63 -3.89 12.94
N GLU A 170 -21.33 -4.38 11.93
CA GLU A 170 -21.04 -4.11 10.53
C GLU A 170 -20.90 -2.60 10.26
N ASN A 171 -21.71 -1.78 10.91
CA ASN A 171 -21.62 -0.33 10.83
C ASN A 171 -20.29 0.25 11.34
N ASN A 172 -19.53 -0.50 12.11
CA ASN A 172 -18.22 -0.12 12.63
C ASN A 172 -17.05 -0.71 11.81
N VAL A 173 -17.34 -1.45 10.73
CA VAL A 173 -16.33 -2.05 9.86
C VAL A 173 -16.57 -1.58 8.44
N VAL A 174 -15.56 -1.00 7.82
CA VAL A 174 -15.62 -0.53 6.43
C VAL A 174 -14.51 -1.15 5.59
N TYR A 175 -14.89 -1.66 4.43
CA TYR A 175 -13.96 -2.13 3.44
C TYR A 175 -13.56 -1.00 2.50
N LEU A 176 -12.26 -0.71 2.45
CA LEU A 176 -11.66 0.27 1.55
C LEU A 176 -10.32 -0.27 1.03
N GLU A 177 -10.23 -0.48 -0.26
CA GLU A 177 -9.00 -0.96 -0.91
C GLU A 177 -7.79 -0.07 -0.65
N SER A 178 -6.60 -0.59 -0.94
CA SER A 178 -5.41 0.24 -1.06
C SER A 178 -5.62 1.32 -2.11
N SER A 179 -5.07 2.50 -1.88
CA SER A 179 -5.33 3.66 -2.73
C SER A 179 -4.04 4.19 -3.35
N TYR A 180 -4.12 4.61 -4.61
CA TYR A 180 -3.04 5.32 -5.27
C TYR A 180 -3.01 6.81 -4.87
N ASN A 181 -1.84 7.44 -4.96
CA ASN A 181 -1.73 8.88 -4.71
C ASN A 181 -1.99 9.64 -6.02
N GLU A 182 -3.14 10.29 -6.09
CA GLU A 182 -3.60 11.05 -7.25
C GLU A 182 -2.68 12.21 -7.63
N GLU A 183 -1.93 12.77 -6.70
CA GLU A 183 -1.05 13.92 -6.94
C GLU A 183 0.04 13.64 -7.97
N TYR A 184 0.54 12.41 -8.00
CA TYR A 184 1.54 12.00 -8.98
C TYR A 184 0.98 11.89 -10.41
N PHE A 185 -0.36 12.02 -10.57
CA PHE A 185 -1.06 11.85 -11.84
C PHE A 185 -1.70 13.15 -12.38
N ILE A 186 -1.61 14.29 -11.65
CA ILE A 186 -2.36 15.51 -11.99
C ILE A 186 -1.78 16.26 -13.19
N ASN A 187 -0.47 16.25 -13.41
CA ASN A 187 0.19 17.11 -14.40
C ASN A 187 0.73 16.35 -15.61
N GLN A 188 0.27 15.14 -15.84
CA GLN A 188 0.80 14.33 -16.91
C GLN A 188 -0.26 14.12 -18.00
N GLU A 189 -0.21 14.95 -19.02
CA GLU A 189 -0.78 14.61 -20.31
C GLU A 189 -0.04 13.40 -20.86
N GLN A 190 -0.79 12.42 -21.37
CA GLN A 190 -0.22 11.26 -22.05
C GLN A 190 0.54 11.74 -23.28
N GLN A 191 1.78 12.14 -23.12
CA GLN A 191 2.72 12.24 -24.23
C GLN A 191 3.13 10.82 -24.64
N LYS A 192 2.20 10.04 -25.15
CA LYS A 192 2.57 8.86 -25.93
C LYS A 192 3.18 9.37 -27.24
N ALA A 193 4.49 9.55 -27.22
CA ALA A 193 5.23 9.55 -28.48
C ALA A 193 4.78 8.29 -29.23
N SER A 194 4.51 8.43 -30.49
CA SER A 194 4.18 7.30 -31.39
C SER A 194 5.44 6.43 -31.60
N SER A 195 6.11 6.01 -30.53
CA SER A 195 7.21 5.09 -30.61
C SER A 195 6.63 3.71 -30.96
N ARG A 196 7.17 3.07 -31.98
CA ARG A 196 6.80 1.69 -32.37
C ARG A 196 7.10 0.70 -31.25
N GLN A 197 8.13 0.94 -30.43
CA GLN A 197 8.59 0.03 -29.38
C GLN A 197 7.58 -0.05 -28.24
N LYS A 198 7.16 -1.28 -27.92
CA LYS A 198 6.30 -1.57 -26.77
C LYS A 198 7.10 -1.61 -25.48
N VAL A 199 6.60 -0.94 -24.45
CA VAL A 199 7.25 -0.88 -23.14
C VAL A 199 6.44 -1.67 -22.13
N ILE A 200 7.03 -2.76 -21.62
CA ILE A 200 6.51 -3.54 -20.50
C ILE A 200 7.20 -3.09 -19.23
N THR A 201 6.46 -2.93 -18.14
CA THR A 201 7.02 -2.43 -16.88
C THR A 201 6.60 -3.29 -15.69
N PHE A 202 7.60 -3.69 -14.90
CA PHE A 202 7.42 -4.23 -13.54
C PHE A 202 8.06 -3.30 -12.52
N GLY A 203 7.38 -3.07 -11.39
CA GLY A 203 7.95 -2.27 -10.30
C GLY A 203 7.59 -2.82 -8.93
N GLY A 204 8.61 -3.05 -8.11
CA GLY A 204 8.43 -3.49 -6.74
C GLY A 204 9.41 -4.56 -6.28
N SER A 205 9.10 -5.17 -5.12
CA SER A 205 9.89 -6.28 -4.58
C SER A 205 9.64 -7.57 -5.36
N LEU A 206 10.68 -8.40 -5.47
CA LEU A 206 10.62 -9.74 -6.10
C LEU A 206 9.90 -10.77 -5.22
N LYS A 207 9.69 -10.43 -3.95
CA LYS A 207 9.02 -11.31 -2.98
C LYS A 207 7.92 -10.58 -2.23
N ILE A 208 6.95 -11.34 -1.75
CA ILE A 208 5.95 -10.93 -0.78
C ILE A 208 5.91 -11.97 0.34
N MET A 209 6.19 -11.57 1.59
CA MET A 209 6.22 -12.48 2.77
C MET A 209 7.06 -13.76 2.53
N ASP A 210 8.25 -13.59 1.97
CA ASP A 210 9.21 -14.64 1.61
C ASP A 210 8.83 -15.51 0.39
N GLU A 211 7.62 -15.38 -0.14
CA GLU A 211 7.17 -16.04 -1.37
C GLU A 211 7.63 -15.30 -2.62
N SER A 212 8.16 -16.04 -3.62
CA SER A 212 8.59 -15.48 -4.90
C SER A 212 7.40 -14.97 -5.72
N LYS A 213 7.63 -13.90 -6.48
CA LYS A 213 6.72 -13.43 -7.54
C LYS A 213 7.07 -13.99 -8.91
N ASP A 214 8.08 -14.85 -8.98
CA ASP A 214 8.55 -15.52 -10.20
C ASP A 214 8.85 -14.58 -11.38
N VAL A 215 9.40 -13.39 -11.06
CA VAL A 215 9.73 -12.38 -12.08
C VAL A 215 10.77 -12.92 -13.07
N GLU A 216 11.68 -13.81 -12.62
CA GLU A 216 12.65 -14.48 -13.46
C GLU A 216 11.99 -15.30 -14.57
N LYS A 217 10.90 -16.00 -14.27
CA LYS A 217 10.14 -16.77 -15.29
C LYS A 217 9.44 -15.85 -16.28
N ILE A 218 9.01 -14.66 -15.86
CA ILE A 218 8.44 -13.67 -16.78
C ILE A 218 9.52 -13.12 -17.71
N ILE A 219 10.75 -12.90 -17.19
CA ILE A 219 11.93 -12.51 -18.00
C ILE A 219 12.25 -13.57 -19.03
N GLU A 220 12.30 -14.84 -18.61
CA GLU A 220 12.57 -15.98 -19.51
C GLU A 220 11.50 -16.06 -20.64
N ALA A 221 10.23 -16.00 -20.29
CA ALA A 221 9.13 -16.03 -21.26
C ALA A 221 9.17 -14.84 -22.23
N PHE A 222 9.47 -13.63 -21.74
CA PHE A 222 9.64 -12.46 -22.59
C PHE A 222 10.84 -12.61 -23.55
N SER A 223 11.97 -13.10 -23.06
CA SER A 223 13.16 -13.34 -23.89
C SER A 223 12.89 -14.40 -24.99
N GLU A 224 12.16 -15.46 -24.67
CA GLU A 224 11.73 -16.44 -25.68
C GLU A 224 10.82 -15.83 -26.73
N LEU A 225 9.91 -14.95 -26.31
CA LEU A 225 8.99 -14.26 -27.23
C LEU A 225 9.75 -13.39 -28.22
N ILE A 226 10.70 -12.58 -27.75
CA ILE A 226 11.56 -11.74 -28.61
C ILE A 226 12.39 -12.60 -29.59
N LYS A 227 12.96 -13.73 -29.14
CA LYS A 227 13.75 -14.62 -30.00
C LYS A 227 12.92 -15.31 -31.08
N ASN A 228 11.64 -15.55 -30.81
CA ASN A 228 10.75 -16.25 -31.74
C ASN A 228 10.04 -15.31 -32.75
N ASP A 229 10.06 -13.99 -32.51
CA ASP A 229 9.45 -13.00 -33.39
C ASP A 229 10.36 -11.78 -33.58
N ASP A 230 11.21 -11.83 -34.61
CA ASP A 230 12.11 -10.74 -35.00
C ASP A 230 11.39 -9.43 -35.35
N SER A 231 10.08 -9.45 -35.55
CA SER A 231 9.29 -8.27 -35.84
C SER A 231 8.79 -7.55 -34.57
N LEU A 232 8.89 -8.19 -33.40
CA LEU A 232 8.43 -7.65 -32.14
C LEU A 232 9.44 -6.66 -31.56
N ASP A 233 9.13 -5.38 -31.68
CA ASP A 233 9.91 -4.29 -31.06
C ASP A 233 9.34 -3.99 -29.67
N ALA A 234 9.87 -4.65 -28.64
CA ALA A 234 9.46 -4.48 -27.25
C ALA A 234 10.63 -4.47 -26.28
N VAL A 235 10.45 -3.76 -25.15
CA VAL A 235 11.44 -3.68 -24.07
C VAL A 235 10.77 -3.93 -22.72
N PHE A 236 11.44 -4.65 -21.84
CA PHE A 236 10.97 -4.94 -20.49
C PHE A 236 11.81 -4.20 -19.44
N HIS A 237 11.23 -3.16 -18.85
CA HIS A 237 11.81 -2.39 -17.76
C HIS A 237 11.41 -2.92 -16.38
N ILE A 238 12.40 -3.23 -15.54
CA ILE A 238 12.22 -3.77 -14.20
C ILE A 238 12.83 -2.81 -13.19
N TYR A 239 11.98 -2.25 -12.32
CA TYR A 239 12.38 -1.35 -11.23
C TYR A 239 12.30 -2.08 -9.89
N THR A 240 13.44 -2.42 -9.31
CA THR A 240 13.52 -3.21 -8.08
C THR A 240 13.26 -2.39 -6.82
N ALA A 241 12.84 -3.03 -5.74
CA ALA A 241 12.53 -2.33 -4.50
C ALA A 241 13.76 -1.94 -3.68
N ASN A 242 14.90 -2.59 -3.90
CA ASN A 242 16.13 -2.36 -3.14
C ASN A 242 17.38 -2.84 -3.93
N GLU A 243 18.54 -2.40 -3.48
CA GLU A 243 19.82 -2.70 -4.12
C GLU A 243 20.16 -4.21 -4.17
N ARG A 244 19.76 -4.98 -3.14
CA ARG A 244 20.00 -6.44 -3.13
C ARG A 244 19.23 -7.13 -4.26
N GLU A 245 17.98 -6.77 -4.46
CA GLU A 245 17.15 -7.30 -5.54
C GLU A 245 17.64 -6.83 -6.91
N PHE A 246 18.11 -5.58 -7.01
CA PHE A 246 18.74 -5.06 -8.21
C PHE A 246 19.98 -5.90 -8.60
N ASN A 247 20.93 -6.05 -7.67
CA ASN A 247 22.14 -6.81 -7.93
C ASN A 247 21.84 -8.27 -8.31
N TYR A 248 20.85 -8.88 -7.66
CA TYR A 248 20.42 -10.24 -7.97
C TYR A 248 19.88 -10.36 -9.39
N LEU A 249 18.88 -9.54 -9.78
CA LEU A 249 18.30 -9.61 -11.13
C LEU A 249 19.26 -9.15 -12.23
N ASN A 250 20.05 -8.13 -11.96
CA ASN A 250 21.05 -7.66 -12.91
C ASN A 250 22.08 -8.75 -13.22
N ASN A 251 22.54 -9.48 -12.21
CA ASN A 251 23.41 -10.63 -12.42
C ASN A 251 22.70 -11.77 -13.15
N PHE A 252 21.41 -12.02 -12.85
CA PHE A 252 20.64 -13.04 -13.55
C PHE A 252 20.54 -12.73 -15.04
N VAL A 253 20.20 -11.48 -15.40
CA VAL A 253 20.09 -11.04 -16.80
C VAL A 253 21.46 -11.06 -17.48
N SER A 254 22.50 -10.50 -16.86
CA SER A 254 23.86 -10.40 -17.45
C SER A 254 24.55 -11.75 -17.68
N ASN A 255 24.23 -12.77 -16.88
CA ASN A 255 24.77 -14.12 -17.02
C ASN A 255 23.97 -15.03 -17.96
N SER A 256 22.87 -14.53 -18.50
CA SER A 256 21.98 -15.25 -19.41
C SER A 256 22.19 -14.76 -20.85
N SER A 257 21.73 -15.53 -21.83
CA SER A 257 21.71 -15.13 -23.25
C SER A 257 20.49 -14.25 -23.59
N PHE A 258 20.05 -13.43 -22.63
CA PHE A 258 19.00 -12.45 -22.87
C PHE A 258 19.57 -11.24 -23.63
N GLY A 259 18.71 -10.60 -24.46
CA GLY A 259 19.11 -9.43 -25.23
C GLY A 259 19.07 -8.12 -24.40
N ASP A 260 19.42 -7.02 -25.06
CA ASP A 260 19.40 -5.68 -24.48
C ASP A 260 17.97 -5.16 -24.19
N GLU A 261 16.96 -5.93 -24.60
CA GLU A 261 15.53 -5.61 -24.42
C GLU A 261 15.07 -5.80 -22.97
N ILE A 262 15.90 -6.35 -22.08
CA ILE A 262 15.61 -6.48 -20.66
C ILE A 262 16.47 -5.52 -19.85
N VAL A 263 15.84 -4.50 -19.30
CA VAL A 263 16.49 -3.42 -18.57
C VAL A 263 16.16 -3.49 -17.09
N VAL A 264 17.12 -3.89 -16.26
CA VAL A 264 16.97 -3.89 -14.81
C VAL A 264 17.49 -2.58 -14.25
N SER A 265 16.69 -1.94 -13.42
CA SER A 265 17.03 -0.65 -12.79
C SER A 265 16.93 -0.74 -11.26
N PRO A 266 17.78 0.00 -10.55
CA PRO A 266 17.65 0.13 -9.11
C PRO A 266 16.36 0.86 -8.75
N ARG A 267 16.09 0.93 -7.44
CA ARG A 267 14.95 1.67 -6.94
C ARG A 267 14.99 3.13 -7.35
N ILE A 268 13.88 3.63 -7.88
CA ILE A 268 13.65 5.05 -8.19
C ILE A 268 12.58 5.63 -7.24
N SER A 269 12.42 6.95 -7.22
CA SER A 269 11.35 7.58 -6.45
C SER A 269 9.96 7.21 -6.99
N GLN A 270 8.92 7.38 -6.17
CA GLN A 270 7.55 7.08 -6.58
C GLN A 270 7.12 7.98 -7.76
N GLU A 271 7.48 9.24 -7.74
CA GLU A 271 7.21 10.18 -8.83
C GLU A 271 7.89 9.75 -10.13
N GLN A 272 9.20 9.45 -10.07
CA GLN A 272 9.93 8.95 -11.24
C GLN A 272 9.30 7.67 -11.79
N TYR A 273 8.85 6.77 -10.90
CA TYR A 273 8.18 5.55 -11.31
C TYR A 273 6.87 5.83 -12.04
N ILE A 274 6.01 6.70 -11.51
CA ILE A 274 4.76 7.10 -12.16
C ILE A 274 5.04 7.73 -13.53
N ASN A 275 6.07 8.57 -13.65
CA ASN A 275 6.49 9.14 -14.92
C ASN A 275 6.89 8.06 -15.95
N LYS A 276 7.52 6.96 -15.50
CA LYS A 276 7.82 5.81 -16.37
C LYS A 276 6.56 5.06 -16.80
N LEU A 277 5.54 4.97 -15.94
CA LEU A 277 4.27 4.33 -16.31
C LEU A 277 3.57 5.02 -17.48
N TYR A 278 3.62 6.35 -17.58
CA TYR A 278 3.02 7.06 -18.71
C TYR A 278 3.68 6.76 -20.06
N ASN A 279 4.93 6.30 -20.03
CA ASN A 279 5.67 5.84 -21.21
C ASN A 279 5.63 4.31 -21.37
N SER A 280 4.81 3.61 -20.59
CA SER A 280 4.64 2.15 -20.66
C SER A 280 3.32 1.78 -21.33
N ASP A 281 3.30 0.61 -21.94
CA ASP A 281 2.10 0.04 -22.56
C ASP A 281 1.46 -1.03 -21.67
N ILE A 282 2.29 -1.83 -20.98
CA ILE A 282 1.87 -2.95 -20.16
C ILE A 282 2.50 -2.84 -18.79
N GLY A 283 1.69 -2.99 -17.74
CA GLY A 283 2.14 -3.08 -16.35
C GLY A 283 1.98 -4.50 -15.80
N ILE A 284 3.02 -5.07 -15.19
CA ILE A 284 2.97 -6.42 -14.62
C ILE A 284 2.64 -6.37 -13.14
N VAL A 285 1.59 -7.10 -12.73
CA VAL A 285 1.19 -7.31 -11.34
C VAL A 285 1.38 -8.78 -10.97
N ALA A 286 2.61 -9.16 -10.63
CA ALA A 286 2.95 -10.50 -10.22
C ALA A 286 2.73 -10.70 -8.72
N LEU A 287 1.85 -11.62 -8.35
CA LEU A 287 1.57 -12.04 -6.99
C LEU A 287 1.53 -13.58 -6.91
N PRO A 288 2.11 -14.20 -5.88
CA PRO A 288 2.03 -15.65 -5.67
C PRO A 288 0.65 -16.07 -5.21
N ASP A 289 0.21 -17.28 -5.58
CA ASP A 289 -1.05 -17.87 -5.11
C ASP A 289 -0.86 -18.44 -3.69
N THR A 290 -1.06 -17.59 -2.71
CA THR A 290 -0.98 -17.97 -1.30
C THR A 290 -2.25 -17.55 -0.56
N TYR A 291 -2.55 -18.25 0.54
CA TYR A 291 -3.67 -17.88 1.41
C TYR A 291 -3.60 -16.41 1.83
N HIS A 292 -2.40 -15.91 2.17
CA HIS A 292 -2.21 -14.53 2.59
C HIS A 292 -2.52 -13.55 1.48
N VAL A 293 -2.00 -13.79 0.26
CA VAL A 293 -2.23 -12.90 -0.88
C VAL A 293 -3.72 -12.87 -1.25
N ASN A 294 -4.36 -14.02 -1.34
CA ASN A 294 -5.76 -14.12 -1.73
C ASN A 294 -6.73 -13.45 -0.74
N ASN A 295 -6.40 -13.44 0.55
CA ASN A 295 -7.34 -12.99 1.58
C ASN A 295 -6.99 -11.62 2.19
N PHE A 296 -5.71 -11.19 2.13
CA PHE A 296 -5.27 -9.98 2.85
C PHE A 296 -4.57 -8.96 1.96
N SER A 297 -4.24 -9.30 0.71
CA SER A 297 -3.54 -8.35 -0.15
C SER A 297 -4.50 -7.48 -0.97
N SER A 298 -4.13 -6.21 -1.08
CA SER A 298 -4.72 -5.23 -1.97
C SER A 298 -3.60 -4.62 -2.81
N SER A 299 -3.63 -4.84 -4.11
CA SER A 299 -2.54 -4.48 -5.01
C SER A 299 -2.60 -3.00 -5.40
N LEU A 300 -1.79 -2.17 -4.73
CA LEU A 300 -1.65 -0.76 -5.07
C LEU A 300 -1.23 -0.55 -6.54
N LYS A 301 -0.32 -1.38 -7.04
CA LYS A 301 0.17 -1.29 -8.42
C LYS A 301 -0.92 -1.49 -9.47
N TYR A 302 -1.93 -2.30 -9.17
CA TYR A 302 -3.07 -2.48 -10.04
C TYR A 302 -3.78 -1.15 -10.32
N PHE A 303 -4.06 -0.37 -9.28
CA PHE A 303 -4.72 0.93 -9.41
C PHE A 303 -3.82 2.00 -10.06
N GLU A 304 -2.52 1.99 -9.76
CA GLU A 304 -1.55 2.88 -10.40
C GLU A 304 -1.51 2.63 -11.92
N TYR A 305 -1.52 1.37 -12.35
CA TYR A 305 -1.49 0.99 -13.77
C TYR A 305 -2.79 1.35 -14.50
N ILE A 306 -3.96 1.09 -13.89
CA ILE A 306 -5.21 1.55 -14.46
C ILE A 306 -5.19 3.08 -14.62
N ARG A 307 -4.75 3.80 -13.57
CA ARG A 307 -4.72 5.28 -13.60
C ARG A 307 -3.77 5.82 -14.68
N ALA A 308 -2.70 5.12 -14.98
CA ALA A 308 -1.79 5.43 -16.07
C ALA A 308 -2.30 4.94 -17.45
N GLY A 309 -3.42 4.22 -17.52
CA GLY A 309 -4.01 3.72 -18.76
C GLY A 309 -3.24 2.56 -19.41
N LEU A 310 -2.56 1.73 -18.61
CA LEU A 310 -1.82 0.58 -19.10
C LEU A 310 -2.75 -0.62 -19.33
N VAL A 311 -2.33 -1.54 -20.21
CA VAL A 311 -2.78 -2.92 -20.13
C VAL A 311 -2.12 -3.57 -18.89
N ILE A 312 -2.85 -4.40 -18.18
CA ILE A 312 -2.33 -5.08 -16.99
C ILE A 312 -2.14 -6.55 -17.32
N LEU A 313 -0.91 -7.04 -17.16
CA LEU A 313 -0.62 -8.46 -17.12
C LEU A 313 -0.54 -8.89 -15.65
N ALA A 314 -1.53 -9.65 -15.17
CA ALA A 314 -1.66 -9.98 -13.75
C ALA A 314 -1.73 -11.47 -13.50
N SER A 315 -1.14 -11.94 -12.39
CA SER A 315 -1.41 -13.29 -11.91
C SER A 315 -2.89 -13.45 -11.53
N ASP A 316 -3.51 -14.57 -11.91
CA ASP A 316 -4.91 -14.89 -11.58
C ASP A 316 -5.03 -15.33 -10.11
N VAL A 317 -4.99 -14.34 -9.23
CA VAL A 317 -5.21 -14.49 -7.78
C VAL A 317 -6.30 -13.53 -7.33
N LYS A 318 -7.02 -13.87 -6.27
CA LYS A 318 -8.15 -13.04 -5.78
C LYS A 318 -7.77 -11.57 -5.52
N ALA A 319 -6.53 -11.31 -5.17
CA ALA A 319 -6.04 -9.95 -4.96
C ALA A 319 -6.07 -9.08 -6.24
N ASN A 320 -6.00 -9.70 -7.42
CA ASN A 320 -6.04 -9.03 -8.71
C ASN A 320 -7.41 -9.21 -9.41
N SER A 321 -7.95 -10.46 -9.45
CA SER A 321 -9.14 -10.78 -10.25
C SER A 321 -10.45 -10.20 -9.71
N ARG A 322 -10.48 -9.71 -8.47
CA ARG A 322 -11.67 -9.02 -7.92
C ARG A 322 -11.93 -7.64 -8.51
N PHE A 323 -11.01 -7.09 -9.32
CA PHE A 323 -11.16 -5.78 -9.96
C PHE A 323 -11.44 -5.94 -11.45
N PRO A 324 -12.66 -5.66 -11.93
CA PRO A 324 -13.01 -5.79 -13.33
C PRO A 324 -12.44 -4.61 -14.14
N TYR A 325 -11.18 -4.71 -14.57
CA TYR A 325 -10.60 -3.78 -15.52
C TYR A 325 -10.49 -4.45 -16.90
N PRO A 326 -11.14 -3.93 -17.96
CA PRO A 326 -11.25 -4.62 -19.24
C PRO A 326 -9.91 -4.80 -19.95
N ASN A 327 -8.92 -3.96 -19.68
CA ASN A 327 -7.57 -4.09 -20.24
C ASN A 327 -6.66 -4.92 -19.31
N THR A 328 -7.16 -6.03 -18.76
CA THR A 328 -6.38 -6.98 -17.97
C THR A 328 -6.31 -8.32 -18.66
N VAL A 329 -5.09 -8.85 -18.77
CA VAL A 329 -4.81 -10.23 -19.16
C VAL A 329 -4.32 -10.98 -17.93
N PHE A 330 -4.94 -12.12 -17.64
CA PHE A 330 -4.54 -12.94 -16.48
C PHE A 330 -3.69 -14.12 -16.93
N TYR A 331 -2.62 -14.37 -16.16
CA TYR A 331 -1.82 -15.57 -16.28
C TYR A 331 -1.90 -16.45 -15.03
N ASN A 332 -1.71 -17.75 -15.24
CA ASN A 332 -1.73 -18.73 -14.16
C ASN A 332 -0.58 -18.46 -13.17
N PRO A 333 -0.80 -18.41 -11.85
CA PRO A 333 0.26 -18.19 -10.86
C PRO A 333 1.41 -19.20 -10.92
N ASN A 334 1.17 -20.42 -11.47
CA ASN A 334 2.22 -21.42 -11.71
C ASN A 334 3.02 -21.17 -13.01
N MET A 335 2.78 -20.06 -13.70
CA MET A 335 3.44 -19.62 -14.95
C MET A 335 3.16 -20.50 -16.18
N SER A 336 2.22 -21.46 -16.14
CA SER A 336 2.01 -22.42 -17.22
C SER A 336 1.55 -21.80 -18.55
N ASN A 337 1.00 -20.59 -18.55
CA ASN A 337 0.55 -19.86 -19.73
C ASN A 337 1.13 -18.46 -19.85
N ILE A 338 2.26 -18.18 -19.20
CA ILE A 338 2.81 -16.82 -19.13
C ILE A 338 3.20 -16.27 -20.52
N GLN A 339 3.73 -17.12 -21.39
CA GLN A 339 4.10 -16.72 -22.76
C GLN A 339 2.86 -16.28 -23.55
N THR A 340 1.81 -17.11 -23.60
CA THR A 340 0.54 -16.75 -24.27
C THR A 340 -0.08 -15.50 -23.68
N ALA A 341 -0.04 -15.35 -22.36
CA ALA A 341 -0.57 -14.17 -21.69
C ALA A 341 0.22 -12.89 -22.02
N LEU A 342 1.55 -12.98 -22.20
CA LEU A 342 2.38 -11.86 -22.69
C LEU A 342 1.99 -11.47 -24.13
N GLU A 343 1.81 -12.45 -25.04
CA GLU A 343 1.34 -12.20 -26.41
C GLU A 343 -0.03 -11.52 -26.43
N ASP A 344 -0.97 -12.02 -25.63
CA ASP A 344 -2.31 -11.45 -25.53
C ASP A 344 -2.28 -10.02 -24.95
N ALA A 345 -1.41 -9.74 -23.96
CA ALA A 345 -1.24 -8.41 -23.41
C ALA A 345 -0.64 -7.44 -24.44
N LEU A 346 0.33 -7.88 -25.25
CA LEU A 346 0.89 -7.10 -26.34
C LEU A 346 -0.18 -6.78 -27.40
N LYS A 347 -0.95 -7.76 -27.86
CA LYS A 347 -2.07 -7.56 -28.80
C LYS A 347 -3.12 -6.61 -28.22
N LEU A 348 -3.50 -6.78 -26.95
CA LEU A 348 -4.46 -5.90 -26.29
C LEU A 348 -3.91 -4.46 -26.17
N SER A 349 -2.60 -4.29 -26.02
CA SER A 349 -1.98 -2.97 -25.95
C SER A 349 -2.08 -2.14 -27.23
N GLU A 350 -2.30 -2.79 -28.37
CA GLU A 350 -2.55 -2.16 -29.68
C GLU A 350 -3.99 -1.68 -29.81
N ASN A 351 -4.93 -2.42 -29.22
CA ASN A 351 -6.37 -2.21 -29.34
C ASN A 351 -7.01 -2.15 -27.95
N LYS A 352 -6.55 -1.21 -27.11
CA LYS A 352 -7.09 -1.04 -25.75
C LYS A 352 -8.60 -0.76 -25.80
N ILE A 353 -9.32 -1.42 -24.92
CA ILE A 353 -10.72 -1.12 -24.66
C ILE A 353 -10.77 0.25 -23.98
N ASP A 354 -11.62 1.14 -24.52
CA ASP A 354 -11.83 2.45 -23.92
C ASP A 354 -12.41 2.29 -22.50
N TYR A 355 -11.77 2.93 -21.56
CA TYR A 355 -12.14 2.86 -20.15
C TYR A 355 -12.05 4.25 -19.53
N ASP A 356 -13.17 4.73 -19.00
CA ASP A 356 -13.17 6.00 -18.29
C ASP A 356 -12.40 5.84 -16.97
N VAL A 357 -11.18 6.38 -16.97
CA VAL A 357 -10.31 6.38 -15.78
C VAL A 357 -10.91 7.12 -14.59
N LYS A 358 -12.01 7.87 -14.77
CA LYS A 358 -12.75 8.46 -13.66
C LYS A 358 -13.37 7.38 -12.77
N ASN A 359 -13.70 6.20 -13.32
CA ASN A 359 -14.24 5.08 -12.54
C ASN A 359 -13.30 4.58 -11.47
N ILE A 360 -11.99 4.88 -11.58
CA ILE A 360 -10.98 4.49 -10.57
C ILE A 360 -10.73 5.58 -9.51
N THR A 361 -11.30 6.77 -9.64
CA THR A 361 -11.09 7.85 -8.65
C THR A 361 -11.52 7.46 -7.25
N GLN A 362 -12.50 6.56 -7.11
CA GLN A 362 -12.90 5.98 -5.83
C GLN A 362 -11.73 5.30 -5.08
N TYR A 363 -10.71 4.81 -5.80
CA TYR A 363 -9.50 4.21 -5.23
C TYR A 363 -8.37 5.23 -5.05
N SER A 364 -8.62 6.53 -5.20
CA SER A 364 -7.67 7.57 -4.87
C SER A 364 -7.50 7.70 -3.36
N HIS A 365 -6.34 8.16 -2.93
CA HIS A 365 -6.10 8.40 -1.51
C HIS A 365 -7.01 9.47 -0.94
N GLN A 366 -7.33 10.47 -1.75
CA GLN A 366 -8.27 11.52 -1.42
C GLN A 366 -9.67 10.96 -1.09
N ASN A 367 -10.23 10.13 -1.97
CA ASN A 367 -11.56 9.56 -1.76
C ASN A 367 -11.60 8.54 -0.63
N ARG A 368 -10.53 7.74 -0.48
CA ARG A 368 -10.38 6.85 0.66
C ARG A 368 -10.48 7.59 2.00
N ILE A 369 -9.76 8.72 2.15
CA ILE A 369 -9.82 9.53 3.38
C ILE A 369 -11.19 10.20 3.54
N SER A 370 -11.84 10.65 2.48
CA SER A 370 -13.20 11.17 2.54
C SER A 370 -14.17 10.12 3.09
N SER A 371 -14.13 8.88 2.55
CA SER A 371 -14.96 7.77 3.04
C SER A 371 -14.72 7.44 4.51
N ILE A 372 -13.45 7.51 4.97
CA ILE A 372 -13.13 7.31 6.39
C ILE A 372 -13.76 8.40 7.26
N LEU A 373 -13.65 9.66 6.84
CA LEU A 373 -14.22 10.80 7.57
C LEU A 373 -15.75 10.71 7.62
N ASP A 374 -16.41 10.40 6.50
CA ASP A 374 -17.88 10.24 6.47
C ASP A 374 -18.33 9.14 7.41
N LYS A 375 -17.57 8.04 7.49
CA LYS A 375 -17.87 6.96 8.42
C LYS A 375 -17.68 7.38 9.88
N MET A 376 -16.67 8.20 10.17
CA MET A 376 -16.47 8.78 11.50
C MET A 376 -17.62 9.73 11.89
N TYR A 377 -18.16 10.51 10.94
CA TYR A 377 -19.37 11.33 11.14
C TYR A 377 -20.59 10.45 11.42
N SER A 378 -20.78 9.38 10.67
CA SER A 378 -21.95 8.49 10.84
C SER A 378 -21.94 7.72 12.15
N LEU A 379 -20.80 7.59 12.82
CA LEU A 379 -20.64 6.95 14.12
C LEU A 379 -20.58 7.95 15.29
N ASP A 380 -20.86 9.22 15.04
CA ASP A 380 -20.80 10.30 16.03
C ASP A 380 -19.43 10.43 16.72
N PHE A 381 -18.36 10.01 16.04
CA PHE A 381 -17.00 10.21 16.55
C PHE A 381 -16.57 11.67 16.48
N ILE A 382 -17.13 12.39 15.53
CA ILE A 382 -16.93 13.82 15.31
C ILE A 382 -18.23 14.47 14.84
N ALA A 383 -18.44 15.75 15.21
CA ALA A 383 -19.51 16.53 14.67
C ALA A 383 -19.25 16.85 13.19
N ARG A 384 -20.26 16.69 12.34
CA ARG A 384 -20.17 17.09 10.93
C ARG A 384 -20.15 18.62 10.85
N PRO A 385 -19.23 19.22 10.09
CA PRO A 385 -19.26 20.66 9.85
C PRO A 385 -20.59 21.06 9.18
N GLU A 386 -21.14 22.21 9.56
CA GLU A 386 -22.34 22.75 8.93
C GLU A 386 -22.08 22.98 7.42
N GLY A 387 -23.00 22.51 6.57
CA GLY A 387 -22.95 22.68 5.12
C GLY A 387 -22.18 21.61 4.33
N LEU A 388 -21.61 20.58 4.98
CA LEU A 388 -21.04 19.43 4.28
C LEU A 388 -22.11 18.35 4.10
N GLU A 389 -22.54 18.12 2.86
CA GLU A 389 -23.34 16.94 2.51
C GLU A 389 -22.48 15.66 2.52
N PRO A 390 -23.09 14.47 2.78
CA PRO A 390 -22.38 13.20 2.65
C PRO A 390 -21.85 13.05 1.23
N SER A 391 -20.60 12.55 1.10
CA SER A 391 -20.11 12.12 -0.21
C SER A 391 -21.07 11.02 -0.71
N THR A 392 -21.74 11.27 -1.82
CA THR A 392 -22.55 10.26 -2.51
C THR A 392 -21.66 9.08 -2.90
N PRO A 393 -22.09 7.84 -2.66
CA PRO A 393 -21.31 6.64 -2.97
C PRO A 393 -21.00 6.46 -4.46
#